data_5eac8bbaf4a770aa99f2be3c062497a7
#
_entry.id   5eac8bbaf4a770aa99f2be3c062497a7
#
_cell.length_a   1.000
_cell.length_b   1.000
_cell.length_c   1.000
_cell.angle_alpha   90.00
_cell.angle_beta   90.00
_cell.angle_gamma   90.00
#
_symmetry.space_group_name_H-M   'P 1'
#
loop_
_entity.id
_entity.type
_entity.pdbx_description
1 polymer ?
#
loop_
_entity_poly.entity_id
_entity_poly.type
_entity_poly.pdbx_seq_one_letter_code
_entity_poly.pdbx_strand_id
1 'polypeptide(L)'
;MQIYTAKTLEELLQNAAEEKGVTIDELEYTVVEEKKGLLGIGNSVSAKVFCAEDVKEFIFDYLGEFFTHIDLDIEVALEELDDSYVINLNSDNNAILIGKMGKTLAAFNTVLRAAINSEFEKRIDVLIDINHYKEERYYKIRSMAKRIAKQVQRSKVDVELDPMPNDERKVIHKVLGDWHNIKTESEGEGSYRHICIRYVSDEPKEEIPNMSE
;
A
#
# COMPACT_ATOMS: atom_id res chain seq x y z
N MET A 1 19.11 10.85 4.50
CA MET A 1 18.97 11.24 5.93
C MET A 1 20.27 11.84 6.45
N GLN A 2 20.24 12.96 7.23
CA GLN A 2 21.44 13.69 7.69
C GLN A 2 21.73 13.39 9.16
N ILE A 3 23.04 13.33 9.51
CA ILE A 3 23.48 13.10 10.90
C ILE A 3 23.91 14.44 11.49
N TYR A 4 23.30 14.80 12.61
CA TYR A 4 23.65 15.97 13.43
C TYR A 4 24.37 15.52 14.69
N THR A 5 25.25 16.37 15.22
CA THR A 5 26.00 16.10 16.45
C THR A 5 26.09 17.39 17.28
N ALA A 6 25.74 17.30 18.57
CA ALA A 6 25.85 18.41 19.53
C ALA A 6 26.17 17.89 20.94
N LYS A 7 26.25 18.78 21.93
CA LYS A 7 26.52 18.40 23.33
C LYS A 7 25.31 17.79 24.01
N THR A 8 24.11 18.20 23.60
CA THR A 8 22.84 17.72 24.10
C THR A 8 21.89 17.44 22.94
N LEU A 9 20.89 16.58 23.17
CA LEU A 9 19.85 16.28 22.17
C LEU A 9 19.03 17.53 21.82
N GLU A 10 18.72 18.36 22.81
CA GLU A 10 17.98 19.60 22.60
C GLU A 10 18.73 20.59 21.69
N GLU A 11 20.03 20.80 21.93
CA GLU A 11 20.91 21.63 21.07
C GLU A 11 20.97 21.03 19.63
N LEU A 12 21.04 19.70 19.51
CA LEU A 12 21.07 19.00 18.23
C LEU A 12 19.79 19.25 17.44
N LEU A 13 18.62 19.06 18.07
CA LEU A 13 17.32 19.27 17.43
C LEU A 13 17.10 20.72 17.05
N GLN A 14 17.53 21.68 17.91
CA GLN A 14 17.46 23.09 17.60
C GLN A 14 18.27 23.42 16.33
N ASN A 15 19.51 22.95 16.26
CA ASN A 15 20.37 23.18 15.09
C ASN A 15 19.77 22.55 13.81
N ALA A 16 19.22 21.35 13.92
CA ALA A 16 18.57 20.68 12.80
C ALA A 16 17.30 21.43 12.32
N ALA A 17 16.50 21.92 13.27
CA ALA A 17 15.29 22.70 12.98
C ALA A 17 15.64 24.03 12.26
N GLU A 18 16.65 24.74 12.74
CA GLU A 18 17.13 25.98 12.12
C GLU A 18 17.65 25.74 10.69
N GLU A 19 18.46 24.69 10.49
CA GLU A 19 19.01 24.36 9.17
C GLU A 19 17.93 23.95 8.17
N LYS A 20 16.96 23.15 8.63
CA LYS A 20 15.85 22.66 7.78
C LYS A 20 14.71 23.67 7.61
N GLY A 21 14.68 24.73 8.42
CA GLY A 21 13.63 25.76 8.37
C GLY A 21 12.26 25.27 8.87
N VAL A 22 12.26 24.32 9.80
CA VAL A 22 11.06 23.71 10.41
C VAL A 22 11.06 23.89 11.92
N THR A 23 9.98 23.53 12.59
CA THR A 23 9.93 23.49 14.06
C THR A 23 10.49 22.17 14.59
N ILE A 24 10.89 22.13 15.85
CA ILE A 24 11.40 20.90 16.48
C ILE A 24 10.35 19.78 16.45
N ASP A 25 9.07 20.12 16.58
CA ASP A 25 7.96 19.17 16.60
C ASP A 25 7.72 18.51 15.20
N GLU A 26 8.23 19.12 14.14
CA GLU A 26 8.20 18.58 12.76
C GLU A 26 9.39 17.67 12.46
N LEU A 27 10.34 17.56 13.38
CA LEU A 27 11.50 16.70 13.21
C LEU A 27 11.24 15.28 13.74
N GLU A 28 11.66 14.33 12.94
CA GLU A 28 11.81 12.92 13.33
C GLU A 28 13.31 12.64 13.52
N TYR A 29 13.65 11.84 14.54
CA TYR A 29 15.04 11.53 14.78
C TYR A 29 15.27 10.14 15.37
N THR A 30 16.47 9.61 15.12
CA THR A 30 16.97 8.38 15.75
C THR A 30 18.36 8.63 16.30
N VAL A 31 18.54 8.45 17.60
CA VAL A 31 19.85 8.60 18.25
C VAL A 31 20.76 7.48 17.80
N VAL A 32 21.91 7.83 17.22
CA VAL A 32 22.93 6.89 16.72
C VAL A 32 24.00 6.62 17.78
N GLU A 33 24.43 7.68 18.47
CA GLU A 33 25.50 7.59 19.47
C GLU A 33 25.29 8.62 20.59
N GLU A 34 25.48 8.20 21.84
CA GLU A 34 25.54 9.09 23.00
C GLU A 34 26.81 8.81 23.79
N LYS A 35 27.69 9.82 23.91
CA LYS A 35 28.91 9.78 24.73
C LYS A 35 28.73 10.64 25.95
N LYS A 36 28.91 10.04 27.11
CA LYS A 36 28.92 10.75 28.40
C LYS A 36 30.37 10.98 28.81
N GLY A 37 30.76 12.25 28.83
CA GLY A 37 32.11 12.66 29.32
C GLY A 37 32.20 12.60 30.82
N LEU A 38 33.45 12.67 31.32
CA LEU A 38 33.70 12.71 32.76
C LEU A 38 33.34 14.10 33.29
N LEU A 39 32.52 14.18 34.35
CA LEU A 39 32.02 15.43 34.96
C LEU A 39 31.30 16.38 33.98
N GLY A 40 30.65 15.84 32.94
CA GLY A 40 29.95 16.66 31.95
C GLY A 40 30.82 17.31 30.88
N ILE A 41 32.13 17.07 30.91
CA ILE A 41 33.06 17.57 29.89
C ILE A 41 33.24 16.49 28.83
N GLY A 42 32.91 16.81 27.56
CA GLY A 42 32.98 15.87 26.42
C GLY A 42 31.73 15.07 26.15
N ASN A 43 30.57 15.52 26.64
CA ASN A 43 29.30 14.98 26.21
C ASN A 43 29.08 15.22 24.71
N SER A 44 28.60 14.22 24.01
CA SER A 44 28.24 14.32 22.60
C SER A 44 27.07 13.39 22.30
N VAL A 45 26.06 13.89 21.60
CA VAL A 45 24.92 13.12 21.07
C VAL A 45 24.93 13.27 19.56
N SER A 46 24.83 12.15 18.85
CA SER A 46 24.66 12.12 17.40
C SER A 46 23.34 11.45 17.08
N ALA A 47 22.55 12.10 16.24
CA ALA A 47 21.26 11.56 15.79
C ALA A 47 21.10 11.75 14.28
N LYS A 48 20.45 10.79 13.65
CA LYS A 48 19.89 10.94 12.32
C LYS A 48 18.60 11.72 12.45
N VAL A 49 18.46 12.81 11.69
CA VAL A 49 17.29 13.69 11.76
C VAL A 49 16.71 13.87 10.37
N PHE A 50 15.40 13.87 10.26
CA PHE A 50 14.69 14.17 9.03
C PHE A 50 13.34 14.85 9.32
N CYS A 51 12.76 15.48 8.31
CA CYS A 51 11.42 16.04 8.33
C CYS A 51 10.62 15.58 7.09
N ALA A 52 9.37 15.98 6.98
CA ALA A 52 8.51 15.62 5.86
C ALA A 52 9.10 15.99 4.48
N GLU A 53 9.81 17.13 4.41
CA GLU A 53 10.44 17.59 3.16
C GLU A 53 11.56 16.66 2.70
N ASP A 54 12.37 16.12 3.62
CA ASP A 54 13.39 15.13 3.27
C ASP A 54 12.78 13.85 2.67
N VAL A 55 11.62 13.45 3.18
CA VAL A 55 10.88 12.28 2.63
C VAL A 55 10.39 12.57 1.22
N LYS A 56 9.84 13.76 0.98
CA LYS A 56 9.37 14.18 -0.35
C LYS A 56 10.52 14.25 -1.35
N GLU A 57 11.64 14.87 -0.96
CA GLU A 57 12.84 14.96 -1.80
C GLU A 57 13.35 13.56 -2.18
N PHE A 58 13.48 12.67 -1.20
CA PHE A 58 13.86 11.28 -1.46
C PHE A 58 12.90 10.58 -2.44
N ILE A 59 11.60 10.78 -2.29
CA ILE A 59 10.60 10.19 -3.20
C ILE A 59 10.81 10.71 -4.63
N PHE A 60 10.98 12.02 -4.81
CA PHE A 60 11.17 12.60 -6.13
C PHE A 60 12.49 12.13 -6.78
N ASP A 61 13.57 12.10 -6.03
CA ASP A 61 14.87 11.64 -6.52
C ASP A 61 14.82 10.17 -6.92
N TYR A 62 14.27 9.32 -6.05
CA TYR A 62 14.14 7.88 -6.32
C TYR A 62 13.30 7.59 -7.57
N LEU A 63 12.17 8.29 -7.70
CA LEU A 63 11.30 8.13 -8.88
C LEU A 63 11.98 8.68 -10.14
N GLY A 64 12.61 9.85 -10.06
CA GLY A 64 13.33 10.46 -11.17
C GLY A 64 14.46 9.56 -11.71
N GLU A 65 15.29 9.01 -10.81
CA GLU A 65 16.33 8.06 -11.18
C GLU A 65 15.74 6.79 -11.78
N PHE A 66 14.73 6.20 -11.14
CA PHE A 66 14.10 4.96 -11.60
C PHE A 66 13.52 5.11 -13.02
N PHE A 67 12.74 6.16 -13.27
CA PHE A 67 12.09 6.36 -14.56
C PHE A 67 13.04 6.78 -15.67
N THR A 68 14.09 7.53 -15.32
CA THR A 68 15.18 7.84 -16.26
C THR A 68 15.87 6.57 -16.76
N HIS A 69 16.11 5.60 -15.88
CA HIS A 69 16.78 4.35 -16.24
C HIS A 69 15.95 3.43 -17.16
N ILE A 70 14.64 3.58 -17.18
CA ILE A 70 13.74 2.83 -18.07
C ILE A 70 13.24 3.63 -19.27
N ASP A 71 13.79 4.83 -19.48
CA ASP A 71 13.46 5.74 -20.60
C ASP A 71 11.94 6.02 -20.69
N LEU A 72 11.33 6.35 -19.54
CA LEU A 72 9.92 6.64 -19.43
C LEU A 72 9.71 8.03 -18.83
N ASP A 73 9.07 8.91 -19.61
CA ASP A 73 8.65 10.22 -19.13
C ASP A 73 7.39 10.09 -18.27
N ILE A 74 7.46 10.63 -17.06
CA ILE A 74 6.32 10.66 -16.13
C ILE A 74 6.15 12.02 -15.46
N GLU A 75 4.91 12.35 -15.19
CA GLU A 75 4.53 13.41 -14.27
C GLU A 75 4.31 12.81 -12.89
N VAL A 76 4.90 13.43 -11.88
CA VAL A 76 4.78 13.01 -10.47
C VAL A 76 4.11 14.14 -9.70
N ALA A 77 2.96 13.86 -9.10
CA ALA A 77 2.33 14.74 -8.12
C ALA A 77 2.28 14.00 -6.77
N LEU A 78 2.70 14.68 -5.71
CA LEU A 78 2.77 14.14 -4.35
C LEU A 78 1.84 14.92 -3.44
N GLU A 79 0.98 14.20 -2.74
CA GLU A 79 0.08 14.73 -1.72
C GLU A 79 0.43 14.11 -0.36
N GLU A 80 0.55 14.96 0.65
CA GLU A 80 0.73 14.54 2.04
C GLU A 80 -0.63 14.49 2.74
N LEU A 81 -0.95 13.35 3.34
CA LEU A 81 -2.19 13.11 4.06
C LEU A 81 -1.86 12.55 5.45
N ASP A 82 -1.93 13.38 6.46
CA ASP A 82 -1.54 13.05 7.84
C ASP A 82 -0.11 12.45 7.86
N ASP A 83 0.03 11.17 8.24
CA ASP A 83 1.30 10.45 8.29
C ASP A 83 1.58 9.59 7.04
N SER A 84 0.94 9.88 5.90
CA SER A 84 1.07 9.10 4.67
C SER A 84 1.28 9.97 3.43
N TYR A 85 1.90 9.39 2.41
CA TYR A 85 2.13 10.06 1.12
C TYR A 85 1.38 9.35 0.01
N VAL A 86 0.59 10.11 -0.75
CA VAL A 86 -0.05 9.64 -1.99
C VAL A 86 0.70 10.22 -3.17
N ILE A 87 1.20 9.34 -4.03
CA ILE A 87 1.99 9.68 -5.19
C ILE A 87 1.16 9.37 -6.43
N ASN A 88 0.71 10.40 -7.12
CA ASN A 88 -0.02 10.27 -8.38
C ASN A 88 0.98 10.31 -9.53
N LEU A 89 1.05 9.21 -10.28
CA LEU A 89 1.87 9.09 -11.47
C LEU A 89 1.02 9.18 -12.72
N ASN A 90 1.51 9.90 -13.72
CA ASN A 90 0.91 9.96 -15.04
C ASN A 90 1.98 9.89 -16.13
N SER A 91 1.73 9.11 -17.17
CA SER A 91 2.60 9.02 -18.35
C SER A 91 1.75 8.84 -19.60
N ASP A 92 2.37 9.00 -20.76
CA ASP A 92 1.72 8.73 -22.06
C ASP A 92 1.25 7.26 -22.18
N ASN A 93 1.88 6.33 -21.42
CA ASN A 93 1.51 4.92 -21.42
C ASN A 93 1.35 4.35 -20.01
N ASN A 94 0.32 4.76 -19.32
CA ASN A 94 -0.02 4.27 -17.98
C ASN A 94 -0.23 2.75 -17.91
N ALA A 95 -0.53 2.08 -19.01
CA ALA A 95 -0.71 0.63 -19.04
C ALA A 95 0.58 -0.13 -18.66
N ILE A 96 1.76 0.40 -19.00
CA ILE A 96 3.05 -0.18 -18.60
C ILE A 96 3.25 -0.09 -17.09
N LEU A 97 2.96 1.08 -16.51
CA LEU A 97 3.08 1.33 -15.08
C LEU A 97 2.12 0.48 -14.25
N ILE A 98 0.90 0.31 -14.74
CA ILE A 98 -0.12 -0.52 -14.09
C ILE A 98 0.22 -2.01 -14.22
N GLY A 99 0.56 -2.45 -15.44
CA GLY A 99 0.81 -3.84 -15.77
C GLY A 99 -0.44 -4.72 -15.73
N LYS A 100 -0.25 -6.00 -16.02
CA LYS A 100 -1.37 -6.97 -16.06
C LYS A 100 -2.05 -7.06 -14.69
N MET A 101 -3.32 -6.68 -14.61
CA MET A 101 -4.15 -6.70 -13.39
C MET A 101 -3.53 -5.88 -12.22
N GLY A 102 -2.80 -4.79 -12.52
CA GLY A 102 -2.17 -3.95 -11.51
C GLY A 102 -0.94 -4.55 -10.82
N LYS A 103 -0.37 -5.63 -11.36
CA LYS A 103 0.77 -6.34 -10.73
C LYS A 103 2.04 -5.48 -10.70
N THR A 104 2.32 -4.74 -11.78
CA THR A 104 3.48 -3.84 -11.83
C THR A 104 3.34 -2.72 -10.81
N LEU A 105 2.18 -2.07 -10.76
CA LEU A 105 1.87 -1.03 -9.78
C LEU A 105 1.99 -1.55 -8.33
N ALA A 106 1.49 -2.74 -8.05
CA ALA A 106 1.59 -3.36 -6.72
C ALA A 106 3.04 -3.68 -6.33
N ALA A 107 3.85 -4.18 -7.27
CA ALA A 107 5.26 -4.44 -7.06
C ALA A 107 6.03 -3.13 -6.82
N PHE A 108 5.75 -2.10 -7.61
CA PHE A 108 6.39 -0.80 -7.48
C PHE A 108 6.06 -0.13 -6.14
N ASN A 109 4.81 -0.15 -5.69
CA ASN A 109 4.42 0.27 -4.34
C ASN A 109 5.23 -0.44 -3.24
N THR A 110 5.45 -1.74 -3.41
CA THR A 110 6.23 -2.54 -2.43
C THR A 110 7.68 -2.11 -2.40
N VAL A 111 8.31 -1.92 -3.56
CA VAL A 111 9.72 -1.54 -3.68
C VAL A 111 9.94 -0.13 -3.15
N LEU A 112 9.12 0.85 -3.56
CA LEU A 112 9.27 2.23 -3.11
C LEU A 112 9.08 2.35 -1.59
N ARG A 113 8.05 1.69 -1.04
CA ARG A 113 7.85 1.67 0.42
C ARG A 113 9.02 1.06 1.15
N ALA A 114 9.60 -0.03 0.64
CA ALA A 114 10.78 -0.65 1.23
C ALA A 114 12.01 0.27 1.18
N ALA A 115 12.22 0.99 0.08
CA ALA A 115 13.31 1.96 -0.07
C ALA A 115 13.17 3.11 0.94
N ILE A 116 11.99 3.71 1.04
CA ILE A 116 11.70 4.80 1.99
C ILE A 116 11.91 4.34 3.44
N ASN A 117 11.30 3.20 3.81
CA ASN A 117 11.42 2.68 5.17
C ASN A 117 12.86 2.29 5.54
N SER A 118 13.66 1.87 4.56
CA SER A 118 15.08 1.58 4.74
C SER A 118 15.91 2.84 4.91
N GLU A 119 15.62 3.88 4.12
CA GLU A 119 16.35 5.16 4.21
C GLU A 119 16.09 5.88 5.52
N PHE A 120 14.81 5.95 5.92
CA PHE A 120 14.41 6.71 7.11
C PHE A 120 14.36 5.87 8.41
N GLU A 121 14.64 4.57 8.33
CA GLU A 121 14.60 3.63 9.46
C GLU A 121 13.27 3.71 10.25
N LYS A 122 12.20 4.12 9.58
CA LYS A 122 10.86 4.31 10.13
C LYS A 122 9.82 3.78 9.15
N ARG A 123 8.70 3.31 9.69
CA ARG A 123 7.55 2.94 8.87
C ARG A 123 6.81 4.19 8.41
N ILE A 124 6.95 4.50 7.13
CA ILE A 124 6.23 5.58 6.45
C ILE A 124 5.28 4.94 5.45
N ASP A 125 4.00 5.29 5.54
CA ASP A 125 3.00 4.76 4.63
C ASP A 125 2.96 5.57 3.33
N VAL A 126 3.18 4.86 2.23
CA VAL A 126 3.23 5.44 0.87
C VAL A 126 2.32 4.66 -0.05
N LEU A 127 1.57 5.36 -0.88
CA LEU A 127 0.69 4.78 -1.90
C LEU A 127 0.95 5.45 -3.24
N ILE A 128 1.31 4.66 -4.25
CA ILE A 128 1.32 5.11 -5.64
C ILE A 128 -0.05 4.83 -6.25
N ASP A 129 -0.65 5.85 -6.85
CA ASP A 129 -1.83 5.73 -7.71
C ASP A 129 -1.53 6.20 -9.15
N ILE A 130 -2.27 5.69 -10.10
CA ILE A 130 -2.16 6.03 -11.52
C ILE A 130 -3.55 6.31 -12.04
N ASN A 131 -3.88 7.59 -12.24
CA ASN A 131 -5.17 8.03 -12.78
C ASN A 131 -6.37 7.35 -12.13
N HIS A 132 -6.38 7.24 -10.80
CA HIS A 132 -7.44 6.59 -10.03
C HIS A 132 -7.71 5.13 -10.45
N TYR A 133 -6.65 4.45 -10.95
CA TYR A 133 -6.75 3.07 -11.45
C TYR A 133 -7.43 2.13 -10.48
N LYS A 134 -7.07 2.18 -9.18
CA LYS A 134 -7.67 1.28 -8.18
C LYS A 134 -9.16 1.50 -8.02
N GLU A 135 -9.61 2.75 -8.00
CA GLU A 135 -11.02 3.09 -7.85
C GLU A 135 -11.84 2.62 -9.05
N GLU A 136 -11.37 2.93 -10.27
CA GLU A 136 -12.00 2.43 -11.51
C GLU A 136 -12.00 0.90 -11.59
N ARG A 137 -10.91 0.27 -11.19
CA ARG A 137 -10.79 -1.19 -11.17
C ARG A 137 -11.80 -1.82 -10.22
N TYR A 138 -11.92 -1.28 -9.00
CA TYR A 138 -12.91 -1.75 -8.03
C TYR A 138 -14.35 -1.52 -8.50
N TYR A 139 -14.62 -0.41 -9.18
CA TYR A 139 -15.94 -0.19 -9.77
C TYR A 139 -16.27 -1.25 -10.83
N LYS A 140 -15.35 -1.54 -11.74
CA LYS A 140 -15.50 -2.60 -12.77
C LYS A 140 -15.72 -3.97 -12.13
N ILE A 141 -14.97 -4.31 -11.09
CA ILE A 141 -15.09 -5.57 -10.34
C ILE A 141 -16.45 -5.69 -9.65
N ARG A 142 -16.92 -4.63 -8.96
CA ARG A 142 -18.26 -4.62 -8.32
C ARG A 142 -19.37 -4.86 -9.35
N SER A 143 -19.27 -4.20 -10.49
CA SER A 143 -20.26 -4.33 -11.57
C SER A 143 -20.25 -5.74 -12.18
N MET A 144 -19.07 -6.29 -12.42
CA MET A 144 -18.90 -7.67 -12.90
C MET A 144 -19.46 -8.68 -11.90
N ALA A 145 -19.09 -8.57 -10.62
CA ALA A 145 -19.54 -9.48 -9.57
C ALA A 145 -21.08 -9.52 -9.44
N LYS A 146 -21.73 -8.35 -9.44
CA LYS A 146 -23.20 -8.25 -9.42
C LYS A 146 -23.85 -8.89 -10.65
N ARG A 147 -23.26 -8.72 -11.83
CA ARG A 147 -23.75 -9.35 -13.06
C ARG A 147 -23.67 -10.87 -13.00
N ILE A 148 -22.52 -11.39 -12.54
CA ILE A 148 -22.31 -12.86 -12.42
C ILE A 148 -23.19 -13.44 -11.31
N ALA A 149 -23.35 -12.77 -10.17
CA ALA A 149 -24.26 -13.21 -9.12
C ALA A 149 -25.70 -13.36 -9.62
N LYS A 150 -26.22 -12.42 -10.43
CA LYS A 150 -27.53 -12.54 -11.08
C LYS A 150 -27.59 -13.73 -12.03
N GLN A 151 -26.50 -14.02 -12.75
CA GLN A 151 -26.43 -15.19 -13.63
C GLN A 151 -26.49 -16.49 -12.81
N VAL A 152 -25.67 -16.60 -11.75
CA VAL A 152 -25.65 -17.76 -10.83
C VAL A 152 -27.02 -17.98 -10.20
N GLN A 153 -27.72 -16.94 -9.75
CA GLN A 153 -29.08 -17.04 -9.22
C GLN A 153 -30.07 -17.62 -10.21
N ARG A 154 -29.95 -17.24 -11.49
CA ARG A 154 -30.87 -17.71 -12.55
C ARG A 154 -30.56 -19.12 -13.02
N SER A 155 -29.26 -19.41 -13.24
CA SER A 155 -28.84 -20.72 -13.78
C SER A 155 -28.71 -21.80 -12.72
N LYS A 156 -28.57 -21.40 -11.45
CA LYS A 156 -28.20 -22.27 -10.30
C LYS A 156 -26.89 -23.04 -10.51
N VAL A 157 -26.00 -22.49 -11.34
CA VAL A 157 -24.69 -23.05 -11.65
C VAL A 157 -23.61 -22.13 -11.05
N ASP A 158 -22.71 -22.72 -10.28
CA ASP A 158 -21.58 -22.02 -9.70
C ASP A 158 -20.63 -21.47 -10.77
N VAL A 159 -19.97 -20.36 -10.48
CA VAL A 159 -19.02 -19.73 -11.38
C VAL A 159 -17.71 -19.44 -10.65
N GLU A 160 -16.62 -19.92 -11.23
CA GLU A 160 -15.26 -19.57 -10.83
C GLU A 160 -14.79 -18.35 -11.62
N LEU A 161 -14.22 -17.38 -10.92
CA LEU A 161 -13.65 -16.18 -11.55
C LEU A 161 -12.14 -16.38 -11.82
N ASP A 162 -11.59 -15.54 -12.67
CA ASP A 162 -10.14 -15.52 -12.88
C ASP A 162 -9.39 -15.19 -11.60
N PRO A 163 -8.15 -15.69 -11.43
CA PRO A 163 -7.28 -15.33 -10.32
C PRO A 163 -7.11 -13.82 -10.21
N MET A 164 -7.21 -13.29 -8.99
CA MET A 164 -7.11 -11.86 -8.73
C MET A 164 -6.45 -11.54 -7.38
N PRO A 165 -5.90 -10.32 -7.20
CA PRO A 165 -5.31 -9.86 -5.93
C PRO A 165 -6.26 -9.92 -4.75
N ASN A 166 -5.70 -9.96 -3.53
CA ASN A 166 -6.48 -10.10 -2.30
C ASN A 166 -7.45 -8.94 -2.04
N ASP A 167 -7.05 -7.72 -2.36
CA ASP A 167 -7.88 -6.53 -2.26
C ASP A 167 -9.10 -6.61 -3.20
N GLU A 168 -8.93 -7.07 -4.43
CA GLU A 168 -10.03 -7.30 -5.39
C GLU A 168 -11.00 -8.38 -4.90
N ARG A 169 -10.48 -9.48 -4.34
CA ARG A 169 -11.32 -10.54 -3.76
C ARG A 169 -12.16 -10.04 -2.58
N LYS A 170 -11.59 -9.21 -1.72
CA LYS A 170 -12.30 -8.56 -0.63
C LYS A 170 -13.45 -7.66 -1.13
N VAL A 171 -13.25 -6.95 -2.24
CA VAL A 171 -14.30 -6.13 -2.86
C VAL A 171 -15.49 -6.99 -3.28
N ILE A 172 -15.25 -8.17 -3.89
CA ILE A 172 -16.31 -9.09 -4.30
C ILE A 172 -17.04 -9.66 -3.08
N HIS A 173 -16.31 -10.15 -2.08
CA HIS A 173 -16.91 -10.63 -0.83
C HIS A 173 -17.80 -9.58 -0.18
N LYS A 174 -17.33 -8.33 -0.12
CA LYS A 174 -18.08 -7.22 0.49
C LYS A 174 -19.36 -6.90 -0.29
N VAL A 175 -19.30 -6.88 -1.63
CA VAL A 175 -20.44 -6.47 -2.45
C VAL A 175 -21.51 -7.57 -2.60
N LEU A 176 -21.11 -8.83 -2.40
CA LEU A 176 -22.01 -9.99 -2.48
C LEU A 176 -22.32 -10.63 -1.12
N GLY A 177 -21.80 -10.09 -0.02
CA GLY A 177 -21.93 -10.68 1.33
C GLY A 177 -23.38 -10.90 1.75
N ASP A 178 -24.25 -9.92 1.46
CA ASP A 178 -25.68 -9.95 1.80
C ASP A 178 -26.56 -10.32 0.59
N TRP A 179 -25.96 -10.91 -0.46
CA TRP A 179 -26.71 -11.24 -1.68
C TRP A 179 -27.49 -12.53 -1.52
N HIS A 180 -28.80 -12.44 -1.68
CA HIS A 180 -29.70 -13.59 -1.50
C HIS A 180 -29.35 -14.78 -2.40
N ASN A 181 -29.32 -15.99 -1.85
CA ASN A 181 -28.96 -17.24 -2.51
C ASN A 181 -27.57 -17.27 -3.16
N ILE A 182 -26.65 -16.41 -2.72
CA ILE A 182 -25.27 -16.39 -3.19
C ILE A 182 -24.31 -16.54 -2.01
N LYS A 183 -23.32 -17.40 -2.17
CA LYS A 183 -22.15 -17.51 -1.29
C LYS A 183 -20.89 -17.28 -2.10
N THR A 184 -19.94 -16.54 -1.55
CA THR A 184 -18.64 -16.33 -2.17
C THR A 184 -17.55 -17.01 -1.36
N GLU A 185 -16.69 -17.76 -2.00
CA GLU A 185 -15.56 -18.47 -1.40
C GLU A 185 -14.27 -18.12 -2.15
N SER A 186 -13.17 -17.96 -1.41
CA SER A 186 -11.86 -17.69 -2.00
C SER A 186 -11.04 -18.97 -2.01
N GLU A 187 -10.79 -19.52 -3.20
CA GLU A 187 -10.11 -20.78 -3.43
C GLU A 187 -8.76 -20.61 -4.14
N GLY A 188 -7.95 -21.67 -4.16
CA GLY A 188 -6.60 -21.65 -4.74
C GLY A 188 -5.55 -21.04 -3.83
N GLU A 189 -4.29 -21.09 -4.27
CA GLU A 189 -3.14 -20.62 -3.52
C GLU A 189 -2.31 -19.61 -4.32
N GLY A 190 -1.62 -18.71 -3.62
CA GLY A 190 -0.69 -17.74 -4.20
C GLY A 190 -1.31 -16.91 -5.33
N SER A 191 -0.67 -16.92 -6.50
CA SER A 191 -1.10 -16.18 -7.69
C SER A 191 -2.30 -16.78 -8.42
N TYR A 192 -2.70 -18.00 -8.08
CA TYR A 192 -3.88 -18.69 -8.64
C TYR A 192 -5.14 -18.52 -7.81
N ARG A 193 -5.04 -17.79 -6.72
CA ARG A 193 -6.17 -17.60 -5.81
C ARG A 193 -7.27 -16.74 -6.44
N HIS A 194 -8.51 -17.24 -6.44
CA HIS A 194 -9.66 -16.68 -7.12
C HIS A 194 -10.91 -16.71 -6.24
N ILE A 195 -12.02 -16.19 -6.74
CA ILE A 195 -13.34 -16.26 -6.11
C ILE A 195 -14.24 -17.25 -6.86
N CYS A 196 -14.88 -18.14 -6.10
CA CYS A 196 -16.02 -18.93 -6.53
C CYS A 196 -17.30 -18.26 -6.06
N ILE A 197 -18.25 -18.04 -6.97
CA ILE A 197 -19.60 -17.54 -6.67
C ILE A 197 -20.54 -18.73 -6.76
N ARG A 198 -21.06 -19.16 -5.60
CA ARG A 198 -21.88 -20.36 -5.47
C ARG A 198 -23.35 -20.02 -5.26
N TYR A 199 -24.21 -20.86 -5.82
CA TYR A 199 -25.65 -20.84 -5.52
C TYR A 199 -25.93 -21.58 -4.22
N VAL A 200 -26.68 -20.97 -3.32
CA VAL A 200 -27.17 -21.61 -2.08
C VAL A 200 -28.71 -21.58 -2.10
N SER A 201 -29.34 -22.76 -2.06
CA SER A 201 -30.78 -22.85 -1.92
C SER A 201 -31.25 -22.55 -0.50
N ASP A 202 -32.42 -21.92 -0.34
CA ASP A 202 -33.05 -21.70 0.97
C ASP A 202 -33.68 -22.98 1.55
N GLU A 203 -33.70 -24.08 0.81
CA GLU A 203 -34.22 -25.33 1.29
C GLU A 203 -33.28 -25.93 2.34
N PRO A 204 -33.82 -26.33 3.52
CA PRO A 204 -33.03 -27.08 4.49
C PRO A 204 -32.55 -28.37 3.79
N LYS A 205 -31.28 -28.70 3.89
CA LYS A 205 -30.75 -30.00 3.47
C LYS A 205 -31.58 -31.06 4.19
N GLU A 206 -32.40 -31.83 3.46
CA GLU A 206 -32.99 -33.05 4.01
C GLU A 206 -31.82 -33.93 4.46
N GLU A 207 -31.72 -34.12 5.78
CA GLU A 207 -30.84 -35.13 6.35
C GLU A 207 -31.30 -36.46 5.80
N ILE A 208 -30.51 -37.09 4.94
CA ILE A 208 -30.75 -38.47 4.50
C ILE A 208 -30.68 -39.32 5.78
N PRO A 209 -31.79 -39.94 6.21
CA PRO A 209 -31.76 -40.80 7.40
C PRO A 209 -30.75 -41.91 7.13
N ASN A 210 -29.79 -42.03 8.04
CA ASN A 210 -28.83 -43.12 8.07
C ASN A 210 -29.58 -44.45 8.23
N MET A 211 -29.87 -45.11 7.11
CA MET A 211 -30.39 -46.48 7.14
C MET A 211 -29.20 -47.39 7.42
N SER A 212 -28.88 -47.55 8.72
CA SER A 212 -28.08 -48.64 9.22
C SER A 212 -29.04 -49.79 9.62
N GLU A 213 -29.08 -50.81 8.83
CA GLU A 213 -29.38 -52.20 9.24
C GLU A 213 -28.13 -53.05 9.06
#